data_32e0018217376784c2aed67243829ecc
#
_entry.id   32e0018217376784c2aed67243829ecc
#
_cell.length_a   1.000
_cell.length_b   1.000
_cell.length_c   1.000
_cell.angle_alpha   90.00
_cell.angle_beta   90.00
_cell.angle_gamma   90.00
#
_symmetry.space_group_name_H-M   'P 1'
#
loop_
_entity.id
_entity.type
_entity.pdbx_description
1 polymer ?
#
loop_
_entity_poly.entity_id
_entity_poly.type
_entity_poly.pdbx_seq_one_letter_code
_entity_poly.pdbx_strand_id
1 'polypeptide(L)'
;MAHHPHVPRPRRPLRRLGLGLAAVSLGLALPVSSGLTTAASAQQAAATRAPVDDPGVMANLWEWNWPSVARECTDHLGPAGYGGVQVAPPQDSVKRQHLGDGSDTILHPWWEVYQAVDYALTSRMGDGQQFRSMVSTCRRAGVKVYVDAIINHTTGQGDTSYGGKHYTHFDYPDAGWTDGDFHHKGAECPSSSGGIEDFNNKRQVFNCELVGLADLDTGSASVRDRLAAYLNRLVRYGVSGFRVDAAKHVGQTDLDAIRSRLHRTADGTRPYWALEVFGGGPGSLAPEAFTTSGDVLGLDGVKQLRDAFKSYPADHVGSIATLKDFGSRSGLTAGSKTLSFVQNHDTERNGDALSYKDGATNTLATQYLLASGYGTPQVYSAFQFDTNDDSPPATDDGMITDTDCSGRWTCFDRDPGVRALVTWHNRVGSATRHDWRDDGENVISFRRGRGWVAFNNDPTAQQVTVQTGLHRGRYCDLVTGHRTASGCTGTTVVVDSAGRTTLSVPAKGTVAVTRRR
;
A
#
# COMPACT_ATOMS: atom_id res chain seq x y z
N MET A 1 -39.35 -0.69 11.35
CA MET A 1 -39.86 -1.11 12.66
C MET A 1 -39.51 -2.58 12.83
N ALA A 2 -38.52 -2.90 13.62
CA ALA A 2 -38.33 -4.24 14.20
C ALA A 2 -37.34 -4.07 15.38
N HIS A 3 -37.83 -4.45 16.56
CA HIS A 3 -37.18 -4.31 17.87
C HIS A 3 -36.02 -5.26 18.05
N HIS A 4 -34.89 -4.77 18.58
CA HIS A 4 -33.83 -5.59 19.20
C HIS A 4 -34.15 -5.85 20.68
N PRO A 5 -33.99 -7.09 21.20
CA PRO A 5 -34.02 -7.33 22.63
C PRO A 5 -32.65 -7.17 23.28
N HIS A 6 -32.63 -6.49 24.43
CA HIS A 6 -31.52 -6.37 25.38
C HIS A 6 -31.22 -7.72 26.02
N VAL A 7 -29.93 -8.06 26.16
CA VAL A 7 -29.41 -9.14 26.99
C VAL A 7 -28.56 -8.56 28.11
N PRO A 8 -28.75 -8.93 29.40
CA PRO A 8 -28.04 -8.36 30.53
C PRO A 8 -26.72 -9.06 30.81
N ARG A 9 -25.76 -8.27 31.32
CA ARG A 9 -24.42 -8.72 31.76
C ARG A 9 -24.49 -9.47 33.09
N PRO A 10 -23.71 -10.54 33.32
CA PRO A 10 -23.54 -11.13 34.62
C PRO A 10 -22.40 -10.47 35.42
N ARG A 11 -22.66 -10.30 36.73
CA ARG A 11 -21.77 -9.73 37.77
C ARG A 11 -20.72 -10.75 38.21
N ARG A 12 -19.51 -10.26 38.45
CA ARG A 12 -18.42 -11.00 39.13
C ARG A 12 -18.70 -11.17 40.62
N PRO A 13 -18.27 -12.27 41.29
CA PRO A 13 -18.03 -12.27 42.72
C PRO A 13 -16.53 -12.16 43.04
N LEU A 14 -16.24 -11.29 44.01
CA LEU A 14 -14.99 -11.23 44.77
C LEU A 14 -14.86 -12.45 45.70
N ARG A 15 -13.65 -13.01 45.83
CA ARG A 15 -13.25 -13.71 47.06
C ARG A 15 -11.82 -13.41 47.44
N ARG A 16 -11.67 -13.23 48.73
CA ARG A 16 -10.55 -12.72 49.50
C ARG A 16 -9.54 -13.81 49.87
N LEU A 17 -8.30 -13.34 50.05
CA LEU A 17 -7.24 -13.66 50.99
C LEU A 17 -7.12 -15.07 51.64
N GLY A 18 -5.90 -15.58 51.62
CA GLY A 18 -5.35 -16.51 52.59
C GLY A 18 -3.83 -16.39 52.65
N LEU A 19 -3.33 -15.75 53.71
CA LEU A 19 -1.92 -15.76 54.13
C LEU A 19 -1.55 -17.14 54.74
N GLY A 20 -0.33 -17.60 54.53
CA GLY A 20 0.26 -18.70 55.25
C GLY A 20 1.80 -18.60 55.28
N LEU A 21 2.35 -18.32 56.44
CA LEU A 21 3.76 -18.16 56.76
C LEU A 21 4.45 -19.49 57.12
N ALA A 22 5.80 -19.44 56.97
CA ALA A 22 6.85 -20.09 57.77
C ALA A 22 7.09 -21.59 57.52
N ALA A 23 8.27 -22.15 57.65
CA ALA A 23 9.56 -21.80 58.25
C ALA A 23 10.63 -22.83 57.83
N VAL A 24 11.88 -22.39 57.74
CA VAL A 24 13.14 -22.86 58.41
C VAL A 24 13.45 -24.35 58.37
N SER A 25 14.58 -24.80 57.83
CA SER A 25 15.82 -25.05 58.56
C SER A 25 16.83 -25.90 57.80
N LEU A 26 18.10 -25.55 58.01
CA LEU A 26 19.39 -26.32 58.14
C LEU A 26 19.71 -27.32 56.97
N GLY A 27 20.73 -27.12 56.20
CA GLY A 27 22.13 -27.06 56.58
C GLY A 27 22.82 -28.43 56.56
N LEU A 28 23.60 -28.70 55.48
CA LEU A 28 24.75 -29.63 55.53
C LEU A 28 25.69 -29.28 54.36
N ALA A 29 26.89 -28.85 54.73
CA ALA A 29 28.00 -28.64 53.82
C ALA A 29 28.78 -29.94 53.60
N LEU A 30 29.20 -30.24 52.39
CA LEU A 30 30.34 -31.11 52.06
C LEU A 30 30.85 -30.76 50.63
N PRO A 31 32.06 -31.17 50.20
CA PRO A 31 33.09 -30.23 49.84
C PRO A 31 33.23 -30.01 48.32
N VAL A 32 33.84 -28.90 48.00
CA VAL A 32 34.28 -28.44 46.70
C VAL A 32 35.27 -29.42 46.06
N SER A 33 34.93 -29.96 44.92
CA SER A 33 35.89 -30.42 43.94
C SER A 33 35.87 -29.43 42.77
N SER A 34 36.98 -28.70 42.64
CA SER A 34 37.24 -27.69 41.61
C SER A 34 37.37 -28.39 40.23
N GLY A 35 36.28 -28.52 39.55
CA GLY A 35 36.28 -28.81 38.10
C GLY A 35 36.13 -27.47 37.37
N LEU A 36 37.20 -26.93 36.84
CA LEU A 36 37.20 -25.85 35.85
C LEU A 36 36.57 -26.42 34.57
N THR A 37 35.24 -26.41 34.50
CA THR A 37 34.56 -26.45 33.23
C THR A 37 34.51 -25.04 32.68
N THR A 38 35.36 -24.75 31.72
CA THR A 38 35.20 -23.60 30.81
C THR A 38 33.81 -23.71 30.20
N ALA A 39 32.87 -22.97 30.78
CA ALA A 39 31.63 -22.65 30.11
C ALA A 39 32.00 -21.81 28.88
N ALA A 40 32.17 -22.48 27.73
CA ALA A 40 32.05 -21.84 26.47
C ALA A 40 30.65 -21.26 26.42
N SER A 41 30.53 -19.98 26.75
CA SER A 41 29.36 -19.18 26.44
C SER A 41 29.21 -19.23 24.91
N ALA A 42 28.40 -20.17 24.47
CA ALA A 42 27.81 -20.09 23.14
C ALA A 42 26.95 -18.82 23.17
N GLN A 43 27.60 -17.71 22.97
CA GLN A 43 27.00 -16.49 22.48
C GLN A 43 26.57 -16.83 21.06
N GLN A 44 25.38 -17.43 20.95
CA GLN A 44 24.66 -17.55 19.72
C GLN A 44 24.46 -16.11 19.25
N ALA A 45 25.40 -15.66 18.36
CA ALA A 45 25.20 -14.43 17.65
C ALA A 45 23.85 -14.56 16.98
N ALA A 46 22.86 -13.86 17.49
CA ALA A 46 21.60 -13.65 16.81
C ALA A 46 22.00 -13.07 15.47
N ALA A 47 21.97 -13.89 14.42
CA ALA A 47 22.23 -13.45 13.08
C ALA A 47 21.24 -12.31 12.85
N THR A 48 21.72 -11.08 12.84
CA THR A 48 20.90 -9.89 12.68
C THR A 48 20.19 -10.05 11.37
N ARG A 49 18.87 -10.29 11.45
CA ARG A 49 18.04 -10.51 10.27
C ARG A 49 18.19 -9.26 9.39
N ALA A 50 18.58 -9.44 8.11
CA ALA A 50 18.75 -8.31 7.22
C ALA A 50 17.54 -7.38 7.26
N PRO A 51 17.72 -6.05 7.20
CA PRO A 51 16.61 -5.11 7.16
C PRO A 51 15.70 -5.42 5.97
N VAL A 52 14.43 -5.09 6.10
CA VAL A 52 13.49 -5.07 4.97
C VAL A 52 13.82 -3.85 4.11
N ASP A 53 13.58 -3.92 2.82
CA ASP A 53 13.74 -2.78 1.93
C ASP A 53 12.80 -1.64 2.35
N ASP A 54 13.27 -0.40 2.23
CA ASP A 54 12.49 0.81 2.54
C ASP A 54 12.15 1.51 1.22
N PRO A 55 10.86 1.58 0.86
CA PRO A 55 10.43 2.24 -0.37
C PRO A 55 10.46 3.78 -0.31
N GLY A 56 10.52 4.39 0.86
CA GLY A 56 10.30 5.83 0.98
C GLY A 56 8.91 6.26 0.49
N VAL A 57 8.79 7.42 -0.16
CA VAL A 57 7.54 7.78 -0.85
C VAL A 57 7.45 7.00 -2.16
N MET A 58 6.35 6.29 -2.36
CA MET A 58 6.11 5.52 -3.58
C MET A 58 5.18 6.25 -4.55
N ALA A 59 5.37 6.02 -5.84
CA ALA A 59 4.34 6.19 -6.85
C ALA A 59 3.76 4.82 -7.20
N ASN A 60 2.45 4.72 -7.45
CA ASN A 60 1.83 3.57 -8.10
C ASN A 60 1.41 4.03 -9.50
N LEU A 61 2.13 3.57 -10.52
CA LEU A 61 1.84 3.84 -11.92
C LEU A 61 1.03 2.65 -12.48
N TRP A 62 -0.24 2.65 -12.14
CA TRP A 62 -1.10 1.49 -12.39
C TRP A 62 -1.39 1.32 -13.88
N GLU A 63 -0.99 0.16 -14.41
CA GLU A 63 -1.09 -0.26 -15.80
C GLU A 63 -0.41 0.65 -16.83
N TRP A 64 0.61 1.43 -16.43
CA TRP A 64 1.46 2.09 -17.39
C TRP A 64 2.37 1.07 -18.09
N ASN A 65 2.57 1.22 -19.40
CA ASN A 65 3.50 0.36 -20.12
C ASN A 65 4.96 0.59 -19.69
N TRP A 66 5.81 -0.42 -19.88
CA TRP A 66 7.19 -0.39 -19.38
C TRP A 66 8.02 0.78 -19.90
N PRO A 67 7.94 1.17 -21.19
CA PRO A 67 8.64 2.35 -21.69
C PRO A 67 8.20 3.65 -21.00
N SER A 68 6.91 3.82 -20.73
CA SER A 68 6.39 5.01 -20.04
C SER A 68 6.84 5.07 -18.59
N VAL A 69 6.80 3.96 -17.85
CA VAL A 69 7.35 3.88 -16.48
C VAL A 69 8.84 4.24 -16.47
N ALA A 70 9.63 3.73 -17.44
CA ALA A 70 11.05 4.03 -17.52
C ALA A 70 11.32 5.53 -17.70
N ARG A 71 10.56 6.18 -18.59
CA ARG A 71 10.63 7.65 -18.78
C ARG A 71 10.22 8.39 -17.51
N GLU A 72 9.12 7.96 -16.88
CA GLU A 72 8.63 8.59 -15.65
C GLU A 72 9.65 8.56 -14.52
N CYS A 73 10.36 7.44 -14.35
CA CYS A 73 11.41 7.34 -13.38
C CYS A 73 12.52 8.37 -13.59
N THR A 74 12.95 8.62 -14.84
CA THR A 74 14.03 9.54 -15.16
C THR A 74 13.61 11.00 -15.14
N ASP A 75 12.44 11.30 -15.68
CA ASP A 75 12.03 12.66 -15.98
C ASP A 75 11.27 13.31 -14.81
N HIS A 76 10.61 12.50 -13.98
CA HIS A 76 9.71 12.99 -12.94
C HIS A 76 9.98 12.39 -11.56
N LEU A 77 9.94 11.08 -11.38
CA LEU A 77 9.99 10.45 -10.06
C LEU A 77 11.34 10.65 -9.36
N GLY A 78 12.44 10.34 -10.04
CA GLY A 78 13.79 10.55 -9.49
C GLY A 78 14.03 12.00 -9.12
N PRO A 79 13.85 12.97 -10.05
CA PRO A 79 14.00 14.40 -9.74
C PRO A 79 13.09 14.92 -8.62
N ALA A 80 11.89 14.38 -8.45
CA ALA A 80 10.97 14.75 -7.35
C ALA A 80 11.35 14.12 -6.01
N GLY A 81 12.19 13.06 -6.02
CA GLY A 81 12.64 12.38 -4.81
C GLY A 81 11.71 11.24 -4.35
N TYR A 82 10.94 10.63 -5.26
CA TYR A 82 10.27 9.37 -4.97
C TYR A 82 11.31 8.28 -4.72
N GLY A 83 11.12 7.49 -3.67
CA GLY A 83 12.00 6.38 -3.34
C GLY A 83 11.67 5.10 -4.09
N GLY A 84 10.42 4.95 -4.55
CA GLY A 84 9.97 3.77 -5.25
C GLY A 84 8.81 3.97 -6.22
N VAL A 85 8.64 3.01 -7.11
CA VAL A 85 7.50 2.90 -8.02
C VAL A 85 6.92 1.51 -7.95
N GLN A 86 5.60 1.41 -7.74
CA GLN A 86 4.84 0.18 -7.92
C GLN A 86 4.36 0.12 -9.36
N VAL A 87 4.49 -1.06 -9.97
CA VAL A 87 4.04 -1.35 -11.34
C VAL A 87 3.06 -2.51 -11.34
N ALA A 88 2.20 -2.56 -12.36
CA ALA A 88 1.23 -3.61 -12.58
C ALA A 88 1.88 -5.00 -12.75
N PRO A 89 1.11 -6.09 -12.65
CA PRO A 89 1.62 -7.45 -12.78
C PRO A 89 2.31 -7.69 -14.14
N PRO A 90 3.58 -8.12 -14.16
CA PRO A 90 4.33 -8.26 -15.40
C PRO A 90 4.23 -9.64 -16.06
N GLN A 91 3.57 -10.60 -15.41
CA GLN A 91 3.42 -11.95 -15.92
C GLN A 91 2.42 -12.01 -17.08
N ASP A 92 2.48 -13.10 -17.83
CA ASP A 92 1.50 -13.42 -18.87
C ASP A 92 0.12 -13.67 -18.25
N SER A 93 -0.89 -13.08 -18.85
CA SER A 93 -2.26 -13.09 -18.32
C SER A 93 -3.28 -13.38 -19.41
N VAL A 94 -4.50 -13.64 -18.99
CA VAL A 94 -5.60 -13.88 -19.93
C VAL A 94 -5.69 -12.77 -20.97
N LYS A 95 -5.91 -13.15 -22.22
CA LYS A 95 -6.30 -12.27 -23.32
C LYS A 95 -7.67 -12.71 -23.82
N ARG A 96 -8.69 -11.98 -23.49
CA ARG A 96 -10.05 -12.29 -23.92
C ARG A 96 -10.15 -12.18 -25.44
N GLN A 97 -10.78 -13.17 -26.08
CA GLN A 97 -10.97 -13.21 -27.53
C GLN A 97 -12.36 -12.73 -27.94
N HIS A 98 -13.31 -12.76 -27.01
CA HIS A 98 -14.70 -12.38 -27.26
C HIS A 98 -15.28 -11.65 -26.05
N LEU A 99 -16.22 -10.78 -26.29
CA LEU A 99 -17.08 -10.25 -25.24
C LEU A 99 -17.84 -11.39 -24.58
N GLY A 100 -18.14 -11.25 -23.28
CA GLY A 100 -18.95 -12.19 -22.53
C GLY A 100 -20.42 -12.14 -22.94
N ASP A 101 -21.30 -12.09 -21.97
CA ASP A 101 -22.72 -11.92 -22.23
C ASP A 101 -23.06 -10.50 -22.70
N GLY A 102 -24.32 -10.26 -23.04
CA GLY A 102 -24.77 -8.99 -23.66
C GLY A 102 -24.63 -7.74 -22.78
N SER A 103 -24.16 -7.85 -21.53
CA SER A 103 -23.83 -6.72 -20.66
C SER A 103 -22.35 -6.30 -20.76
N ASP A 104 -21.49 -7.16 -21.28
CA ASP A 104 -20.06 -6.94 -21.41
C ASP A 104 -19.74 -6.11 -22.65
N THR A 105 -19.21 -4.92 -22.47
CA THR A 105 -18.91 -3.96 -23.55
C THR A 105 -17.42 -3.73 -23.73
N ILE A 106 -16.56 -4.26 -22.86
CA ILE A 106 -15.12 -4.04 -22.88
C ILE A 106 -14.41 -5.37 -23.15
N LEU A 107 -13.76 -5.49 -24.32
CA LEU A 107 -13.07 -6.73 -24.70
C LEU A 107 -11.83 -7.00 -23.85
N HIS A 108 -11.04 -5.97 -23.58
CA HIS A 108 -9.80 -6.05 -22.82
C HIS A 108 -9.88 -5.18 -21.55
N PRO A 109 -10.66 -5.58 -20.53
CA PRO A 109 -10.79 -4.82 -19.28
C PRO A 109 -9.47 -4.83 -18.51
N TRP A 110 -9.34 -3.86 -17.57
CA TRP A 110 -8.14 -3.74 -16.72
C TRP A 110 -7.79 -5.02 -15.96
N TRP A 111 -8.78 -5.75 -15.47
CA TRP A 111 -8.57 -6.93 -14.64
C TRP A 111 -7.94 -8.14 -15.36
N GLU A 112 -7.78 -8.12 -16.68
CA GLU A 112 -7.05 -9.19 -17.39
C GLU A 112 -5.65 -9.41 -16.83
N VAL A 113 -4.94 -8.35 -16.40
CA VAL A 113 -3.57 -8.45 -15.87
C VAL A 113 -3.50 -9.19 -14.54
N TYR A 114 -4.62 -9.28 -13.82
CA TYR A 114 -4.73 -10.00 -12.54
C TYR A 114 -5.07 -11.49 -12.70
N GLN A 115 -5.29 -11.97 -13.90
CA GLN A 115 -5.58 -13.38 -14.19
C GLN A 115 -4.37 -14.05 -14.83
N ALA A 116 -3.43 -14.53 -14.01
CA ALA A 116 -2.17 -15.11 -14.44
C ALA A 116 -2.36 -16.44 -15.20
N VAL A 117 -1.74 -16.56 -16.36
CA VAL A 117 -1.68 -17.82 -17.16
C VAL A 117 -0.33 -18.47 -17.04
N ASP A 118 0.74 -17.68 -17.11
CA ASP A 118 2.11 -18.12 -16.98
C ASP A 118 2.94 -17.02 -16.34
N TYR A 119 4.07 -17.38 -15.76
CA TYR A 119 5.00 -16.41 -15.18
C TYR A 119 6.07 -15.91 -16.15
N ALA A 120 5.95 -16.18 -17.46
CA ALA A 120 6.72 -15.45 -18.47
C ALA A 120 6.40 -13.95 -18.41
N LEU A 121 7.39 -13.09 -18.70
CA LEU A 121 7.20 -11.64 -18.63
C LEU A 121 6.73 -11.10 -19.98
N THR A 122 5.57 -11.55 -20.42
CA THR A 122 4.87 -11.05 -21.61
C THR A 122 3.50 -10.60 -21.16
N SER A 123 3.23 -9.31 -21.22
CA SER A 123 2.00 -8.74 -20.69
C SER A 123 1.49 -7.60 -21.60
N ARG A 124 0.31 -7.09 -21.32
CA ARG A 124 -0.25 -5.91 -21.99
C ARG A 124 0.67 -4.68 -21.92
N MET A 125 1.52 -4.59 -20.88
CA MET A 125 2.44 -3.47 -20.68
C MET A 125 3.74 -3.60 -21.48
N GLY A 126 4.01 -4.77 -22.08
CA GLY A 126 5.21 -5.03 -22.89
C GLY A 126 5.89 -6.35 -22.54
N ASP A 127 7.03 -6.60 -23.17
CA ASP A 127 7.78 -7.85 -23.02
C ASP A 127 8.80 -7.83 -21.89
N GLY A 128 9.43 -9.00 -21.65
CA GLY A 128 10.42 -9.17 -20.59
C GLY A 128 11.71 -8.37 -20.81
N GLN A 129 12.07 -8.00 -22.03
CA GLN A 129 13.22 -7.14 -22.30
C GLN A 129 12.90 -5.69 -21.89
N GLN A 130 11.74 -5.20 -22.27
CA GLN A 130 11.23 -3.88 -21.89
C GLN A 130 11.09 -3.77 -20.36
N PHE A 131 10.53 -4.80 -19.70
CA PHE A 131 10.43 -4.86 -18.24
C PHE A 131 11.81 -4.75 -17.57
N ARG A 132 12.80 -5.54 -17.97
CA ARG A 132 14.17 -5.48 -17.41
C ARG A 132 14.82 -4.10 -17.66
N SER A 133 14.61 -3.54 -18.85
CA SER A 133 15.10 -2.21 -19.19
C SER A 133 14.48 -1.14 -18.29
N MET A 134 13.18 -1.20 -18.07
CA MET A 134 12.46 -0.31 -17.16
C MET A 134 13.01 -0.40 -15.73
N VAL A 135 13.13 -1.61 -15.16
CA VAL A 135 13.68 -1.80 -13.80
C VAL A 135 15.08 -1.20 -13.68
N SER A 136 15.96 -1.50 -14.66
CA SER A 136 17.32 -0.96 -14.67
C SER A 136 17.34 0.58 -14.77
N THR A 137 16.45 1.16 -15.58
CA THR A 137 16.36 2.61 -15.77
C THR A 137 15.86 3.31 -14.50
N CYS A 138 14.79 2.81 -13.89
CA CYS A 138 14.27 3.35 -12.62
C CYS A 138 15.34 3.31 -11.51
N ARG A 139 16.04 2.18 -11.37
CA ARG A 139 17.13 2.05 -10.37
C ARG A 139 18.26 3.04 -10.61
N ARG A 140 18.66 3.29 -11.87
CA ARG A 140 19.66 4.34 -12.18
C ARG A 140 19.18 5.75 -11.85
N ALA A 141 17.88 5.99 -11.92
CA ALA A 141 17.25 7.25 -11.49
C ALA A 141 17.09 7.36 -9.96
N GLY A 142 17.51 6.36 -9.19
CA GLY A 142 17.35 6.30 -7.73
C GLY A 142 15.96 5.86 -7.27
N VAL A 143 15.13 5.34 -8.18
CA VAL A 143 13.75 4.88 -7.91
C VAL A 143 13.75 3.35 -7.89
N LYS A 144 13.43 2.76 -6.76
CA LYS A 144 13.28 1.30 -6.61
C LYS A 144 11.98 0.83 -7.27
N VAL A 145 11.96 -0.40 -7.76
CA VAL A 145 10.77 -0.97 -8.41
C VAL A 145 10.12 -2.02 -7.52
N TYR A 146 8.81 -1.90 -7.33
CA TYR A 146 7.96 -2.84 -6.61
C TYR A 146 6.89 -3.36 -7.58
N VAL A 147 6.66 -4.66 -7.57
CA VAL A 147 5.80 -5.33 -8.53
C VAL A 147 4.53 -5.79 -7.87
N ASP A 148 3.40 -5.61 -8.53
CA ASP A 148 2.15 -6.24 -8.16
C ASP A 148 2.23 -7.73 -8.51
N ALA A 149 2.14 -8.60 -7.50
CA ALA A 149 2.44 -10.02 -7.60
C ALA A 149 1.18 -10.87 -7.40
N ILE A 150 0.79 -11.58 -8.45
CA ILE A 150 -0.34 -12.51 -8.43
C ILE A 150 0.18 -13.90 -8.08
N ILE A 151 -0.07 -14.33 -6.84
CA ILE A 151 0.42 -15.61 -6.30
C ILE A 151 -0.65 -16.45 -5.59
N ASN A 152 -1.88 -15.96 -5.53
CA ASN A 152 -3.00 -16.67 -4.93
C ASN A 152 -3.72 -17.58 -5.94
N HIS A 153 -3.87 -17.12 -7.17
CA HIS A 153 -4.77 -17.70 -8.15
C HIS A 153 -4.24 -17.59 -9.57
N THR A 154 -4.93 -18.22 -10.49
CA THR A 154 -4.75 -18.12 -11.94
C THR A 154 -5.99 -17.47 -12.57
N THR A 155 -6.60 -18.04 -13.61
CA THR A 155 -7.70 -17.42 -14.33
C THR A 155 -9.07 -17.93 -13.88
N GLY A 156 -10.10 -17.11 -14.07
CA GLY A 156 -11.50 -17.51 -13.91
C GLY A 156 -12.23 -17.72 -15.23
N GLN A 157 -11.57 -17.38 -16.35
CA GLN A 157 -12.19 -17.43 -17.68
C GLN A 157 -11.14 -17.39 -18.80
N GLY A 158 -11.62 -17.56 -20.05
CA GLY A 158 -10.76 -17.56 -21.23
C GLY A 158 -10.03 -18.87 -21.43
N ASP A 159 -9.23 -18.92 -22.47
CA ASP A 159 -8.45 -20.10 -22.88
C ASP A 159 -7.12 -19.72 -23.53
N THR A 160 -6.84 -18.42 -23.66
CA THR A 160 -5.68 -17.88 -24.39
C THR A 160 -5.08 -16.69 -23.62
N SER A 161 -3.75 -16.57 -23.65
CA SER A 161 -3.02 -15.49 -22.99
C SER A 161 -2.46 -14.47 -23.98
N TYR A 162 -1.95 -13.32 -23.44
CA TYR A 162 -1.17 -12.34 -24.23
C TYR A 162 0.11 -12.94 -24.83
N GLY A 163 0.69 -13.96 -24.20
CA GLY A 163 1.80 -14.76 -24.73
C GLY A 163 1.42 -15.78 -25.78
N GLY A 164 0.13 -15.90 -26.13
CA GLY A 164 -0.38 -16.87 -27.11
C GLY A 164 -0.44 -18.29 -26.59
N LYS A 165 -0.49 -18.48 -25.28
CA LYS A 165 -0.55 -19.78 -24.61
C LYS A 165 -1.98 -20.22 -24.38
N HIS A 166 -2.23 -21.52 -24.44
CA HIS A 166 -3.53 -22.10 -24.20
C HIS A 166 -3.57 -22.79 -22.83
N TYR A 167 -4.72 -22.72 -22.17
CA TYR A 167 -4.94 -23.28 -20.83
C TYR A 167 -6.42 -23.67 -20.64
N THR A 168 -6.67 -24.41 -19.60
CA THR A 168 -8.02 -24.63 -19.04
C THR A 168 -8.02 -24.24 -17.58
N HIS A 169 -9.20 -24.20 -16.94
CA HIS A 169 -9.37 -23.66 -15.59
C HIS A 169 -8.38 -24.21 -14.53
N PHE A 170 -7.99 -25.48 -14.63
CA PHE A 170 -7.04 -26.12 -13.71
C PHE A 170 -5.82 -26.75 -14.40
N ASP A 171 -5.55 -26.39 -15.65
CA ASP A 171 -4.40 -26.91 -16.39
C ASP A 171 -3.72 -25.80 -17.21
N TYR A 172 -2.48 -25.47 -16.83
CA TYR A 172 -1.66 -24.41 -17.43
C TYR A 172 -0.30 -25.01 -17.82
N PRO A 173 -0.21 -25.68 -18.98
CA PRO A 173 0.97 -26.48 -19.35
C PRO A 173 2.27 -25.69 -19.36
N ASP A 174 2.25 -24.45 -19.85
CA ASP A 174 3.43 -23.58 -19.94
C ASP A 174 3.92 -23.10 -18.56
N ALA A 175 3.00 -22.86 -17.61
CA ALA A 175 3.32 -22.54 -16.23
C ALA A 175 3.70 -23.80 -15.41
N GLY A 176 3.37 -24.97 -15.93
CA GLY A 176 3.52 -26.25 -15.26
C GLY A 176 2.53 -26.48 -14.13
N TRP A 177 1.39 -25.75 -14.12
CA TRP A 177 0.30 -25.99 -13.20
C TRP A 177 -0.61 -27.11 -13.73
N THR A 178 -0.94 -28.05 -12.88
CA THR A 178 -1.85 -29.17 -13.15
C THR A 178 -2.97 -29.17 -12.13
N ASP A 179 -4.03 -29.92 -12.38
CA ASP A 179 -5.20 -30.07 -11.50
C ASP A 179 -4.82 -30.27 -10.01
N GLY A 180 -3.78 -31.03 -9.71
CA GLY A 180 -3.31 -31.27 -8.35
C GLY A 180 -2.56 -30.10 -7.68
N ASP A 181 -2.38 -28.96 -8.35
CA ASP A 181 -1.75 -27.75 -7.80
C ASP A 181 -2.81 -26.73 -7.32
N PHE A 182 -4.11 -27.07 -7.38
CA PHE A 182 -5.23 -26.20 -7.01
C PHE A 182 -6.08 -26.78 -5.89
N HIS A 183 -6.75 -25.92 -5.15
CA HIS A 183 -7.79 -26.31 -4.22
C HIS A 183 -9.11 -26.62 -4.95
N HIS A 184 -9.77 -27.67 -4.53
CA HIS A 184 -11.02 -28.12 -5.13
C HIS A 184 -12.19 -28.12 -4.16
N LYS A 185 -13.39 -27.93 -4.69
CA LYS A 185 -14.65 -28.09 -3.96
C LYS A 185 -14.70 -29.46 -3.28
N GLY A 186 -15.07 -29.49 -2.01
CA GLY A 186 -15.21 -30.71 -1.22
C GLY A 186 -14.29 -30.74 0.00
N ALA A 187 -13.27 -31.60 -0.01
CA ALA A 187 -12.41 -31.76 1.16
C ALA A 187 -11.59 -30.51 1.49
N GLU A 188 -11.21 -29.72 0.51
CA GLU A 188 -10.39 -28.50 0.67
C GLU A 188 -11.25 -27.26 0.79
N CYS A 189 -12.08 -26.97 -0.22
CA CYS A 189 -13.05 -25.87 -0.20
C CYS A 189 -14.43 -26.40 0.26
N PRO A 190 -14.91 -26.02 1.45
CA PRO A 190 -16.16 -26.55 2.03
C PRO A 190 -17.42 -25.84 1.52
N SER A 191 -17.32 -24.87 0.61
CA SER A 191 -18.49 -24.16 0.07
C SER A 191 -19.30 -25.03 -0.88
N SER A 192 -20.54 -24.67 -1.10
CA SER A 192 -21.44 -25.41 -1.99
C SER A 192 -21.17 -25.12 -3.48
N SER A 193 -20.63 -23.95 -3.80
CA SER A 193 -20.32 -23.51 -5.17
C SER A 193 -18.90 -23.85 -5.62
N GLY A 194 -17.92 -23.96 -4.70
CA GLY A 194 -16.49 -23.95 -4.97
C GLY A 194 -15.87 -22.55 -4.76
N GLY A 195 -16.68 -21.49 -4.85
CA GLY A 195 -16.27 -20.12 -4.53
C GLY A 195 -16.46 -19.76 -3.06
N ILE A 196 -15.96 -18.58 -2.64
CA ILE A 196 -16.13 -18.06 -1.28
C ILE A 196 -17.57 -17.57 -1.09
N GLU A 197 -18.32 -18.24 -0.21
CA GLU A 197 -19.70 -17.89 0.16
C GLU A 197 -19.78 -17.15 1.50
N ASP A 198 -18.79 -17.36 2.38
CA ASP A 198 -18.69 -16.68 3.69
C ASP A 198 -17.27 -16.19 3.94
N PHE A 199 -17.06 -14.88 3.80
CA PHE A 199 -15.77 -14.21 4.06
C PHE A 199 -15.35 -14.18 5.54
N ASN A 200 -16.18 -14.66 6.48
CA ASN A 200 -15.82 -14.90 7.88
C ASN A 200 -15.33 -16.33 8.11
N ASN A 201 -15.54 -17.23 7.18
CA ASN A 201 -15.09 -18.61 7.25
C ASN A 201 -13.66 -18.72 6.72
N LYS A 202 -12.69 -18.83 7.64
CA LYS A 202 -11.27 -18.91 7.31
C LYS A 202 -10.95 -19.97 6.25
N ARG A 203 -11.61 -21.12 6.32
CA ARG A 203 -11.31 -22.21 5.38
C ARG A 203 -11.83 -21.91 3.98
N GLN A 204 -12.98 -21.23 3.86
CA GLN A 204 -13.44 -20.77 2.55
C GLN A 204 -12.53 -19.66 2.01
N VAL A 205 -12.12 -18.71 2.86
CA VAL A 205 -11.25 -17.59 2.45
C VAL A 205 -9.90 -18.08 1.93
N PHE A 206 -9.34 -19.16 2.47
CA PHE A 206 -8.01 -19.66 2.12
C PHE A 206 -8.00 -20.77 1.07
N ASN A 207 -9.12 -21.42 0.80
CA ASN A 207 -9.15 -22.64 0.00
C ASN A 207 -10.29 -22.68 -1.02
N CYS A 208 -11.05 -21.60 -1.20
CA CYS A 208 -12.09 -21.52 -2.20
C CYS A 208 -11.80 -20.42 -3.20
N GLU A 209 -12.29 -20.59 -4.41
CA GLU A 209 -12.10 -19.63 -5.49
C GLU A 209 -12.63 -18.22 -5.13
N LEU A 210 -11.75 -17.24 -5.19
CA LEU A 210 -12.12 -15.83 -5.11
C LEU A 210 -12.73 -15.42 -6.46
N VAL A 211 -14.01 -15.09 -6.47
CA VAL A 211 -14.79 -14.69 -7.66
C VAL A 211 -14.62 -15.61 -8.88
N GLY A 212 -14.42 -16.91 -8.64
CA GLY A 212 -14.29 -17.91 -9.69
C GLY A 212 -12.87 -18.02 -10.30
N LEU A 213 -11.87 -17.44 -9.67
CA LEU A 213 -10.45 -17.58 -10.05
C LEU A 213 -9.90 -18.88 -9.47
N ALA A 214 -9.30 -19.72 -10.31
CA ALA A 214 -8.76 -21.00 -9.86
C ALA A 214 -7.68 -20.81 -8.79
N ASP A 215 -7.93 -21.33 -7.60
CA ASP A 215 -7.19 -21.06 -6.37
C ASP A 215 -6.02 -22.03 -6.22
N LEU A 216 -4.79 -21.52 -6.17
CA LEU A 216 -3.56 -22.33 -6.04
C LEU A 216 -3.44 -22.92 -4.64
N ASP A 217 -3.17 -24.22 -4.51
CA ASP A 217 -2.82 -24.86 -3.23
C ASP A 217 -1.46 -24.33 -2.72
N THR A 218 -1.49 -23.12 -2.16
CA THR A 218 -0.30 -22.50 -1.57
C THR A 218 0.17 -23.24 -0.30
N GLY A 219 -0.59 -24.19 0.21
CA GLY A 219 -0.19 -25.17 1.22
C GLY A 219 0.85 -26.16 0.72
N SER A 220 0.87 -26.44 -0.58
CA SER A 220 1.81 -27.35 -1.23
C SER A 220 3.23 -26.77 -1.32
N ALA A 221 4.24 -27.62 -1.03
CA ALA A 221 5.64 -27.20 -1.14
C ALA A 221 6.05 -26.91 -2.60
N SER A 222 5.54 -27.70 -3.56
CA SER A 222 5.83 -27.53 -5.00
C SER A 222 5.27 -26.21 -5.53
N VAL A 223 4.06 -25.82 -5.12
CA VAL A 223 3.42 -24.54 -5.49
C VAL A 223 4.25 -23.39 -4.92
N ARG A 224 4.57 -23.43 -3.62
CA ARG A 224 5.41 -22.41 -2.97
C ARG A 224 6.78 -22.24 -3.63
N ASP A 225 7.42 -23.34 -4.04
CA ASP A 225 8.73 -23.31 -4.69
C ASP A 225 8.66 -22.66 -6.07
N ARG A 226 7.62 -22.93 -6.88
CA ARG A 226 7.41 -22.27 -8.19
C ARG A 226 7.09 -20.78 -8.03
N LEU A 227 6.21 -20.42 -7.11
CA LEU A 227 5.89 -19.01 -6.80
C LEU A 227 7.13 -18.25 -6.34
N ALA A 228 7.91 -18.83 -5.42
CA ALA A 228 9.17 -18.23 -4.97
C ALA A 228 10.21 -18.13 -6.10
N ALA A 229 10.27 -19.09 -7.02
CA ALA A 229 11.15 -19.04 -8.19
C ALA A 229 10.80 -17.87 -9.11
N TYR A 230 9.50 -17.62 -9.36
CA TYR A 230 9.02 -16.45 -10.09
C TYR A 230 9.44 -15.14 -9.41
N LEU A 231 9.11 -14.96 -8.13
CA LEU A 231 9.46 -13.78 -7.38
C LEU A 231 10.98 -13.53 -7.31
N ASN A 232 11.77 -14.61 -7.12
CA ASN A 232 13.23 -14.55 -7.14
C ASN A 232 13.81 -14.16 -8.50
N ARG A 233 13.14 -14.52 -9.60
CA ARG A 233 13.52 -14.05 -10.93
C ARG A 233 13.36 -12.53 -11.04
N LEU A 234 12.26 -11.97 -10.53
CA LEU A 234 12.04 -10.51 -10.48
C LEU A 234 13.08 -9.81 -9.59
N VAL A 235 13.38 -10.37 -8.42
CA VAL A 235 14.45 -9.86 -7.53
C VAL A 235 15.80 -9.84 -8.25
N ARG A 236 16.15 -10.89 -9.01
CA ARG A 236 17.40 -10.91 -9.82
C ARG A 236 17.43 -9.82 -10.90
N TYR A 237 16.28 -9.38 -11.41
CA TYR A 237 16.21 -8.25 -12.35
C TYR A 237 16.31 -6.89 -11.67
N GLY A 238 16.31 -6.85 -10.34
CA GLY A 238 16.48 -5.63 -9.54
C GLY A 238 15.21 -5.13 -8.88
N VAL A 239 14.12 -5.91 -8.88
CA VAL A 239 12.91 -5.60 -8.12
C VAL A 239 13.22 -5.61 -6.62
N SER A 240 12.73 -4.62 -5.89
CA SER A 240 13.00 -4.41 -4.45
C SER A 240 11.89 -4.94 -3.53
N GLY A 241 10.76 -5.33 -4.09
CA GLY A 241 9.64 -5.88 -3.29
C GLY A 241 8.36 -6.00 -4.10
N PHE A 242 7.28 -6.31 -3.39
CA PHE A 242 6.01 -6.69 -3.99
C PHE A 242 4.82 -6.08 -3.25
N ARG A 243 3.82 -5.62 -3.98
CA ARG A 243 2.44 -5.65 -3.49
C ARG A 243 1.93 -7.05 -3.77
N VAL A 244 1.43 -7.74 -2.79
CA VAL A 244 0.92 -9.11 -2.95
C VAL A 244 -0.59 -9.03 -3.07
N ASP A 245 -1.06 -9.32 -4.27
CA ASP A 245 -2.47 -9.39 -4.63
C ASP A 245 -3.16 -10.50 -3.85
N ALA A 246 -4.41 -10.27 -3.44
CA ALA A 246 -5.24 -11.25 -2.73
C ALA A 246 -4.52 -11.96 -1.55
N ALA A 247 -3.56 -11.28 -0.89
CA ALA A 247 -2.74 -11.85 0.17
C ALA A 247 -3.57 -12.42 1.32
N LYS A 248 -4.77 -11.89 1.55
CA LYS A 248 -5.73 -12.41 2.53
C LYS A 248 -6.05 -13.89 2.25
N HIS A 249 -6.13 -14.26 0.99
CA HIS A 249 -6.56 -15.58 0.55
C HIS A 249 -5.42 -16.62 0.57
N VAL A 250 -4.17 -16.16 0.41
CA VAL A 250 -2.97 -17.02 0.62
C VAL A 250 -2.81 -17.43 2.09
N GLY A 251 -3.12 -16.51 3.02
CA GLY A 251 -2.94 -16.75 4.46
C GLY A 251 -1.51 -16.59 4.96
N GLN A 252 -1.37 -16.28 6.25
CA GLN A 252 -0.08 -15.89 6.85
C GLN A 252 0.99 -16.99 6.76
N THR A 253 0.61 -18.24 7.00
CA THR A 253 1.55 -19.38 7.01
C THR A 253 2.22 -19.54 5.65
N ASP A 254 1.45 -19.47 4.58
CA ASP A 254 1.92 -19.70 3.23
C ASP A 254 2.67 -18.50 2.68
N LEU A 255 2.20 -17.28 2.99
CA LEU A 255 2.95 -16.05 2.75
C LEU A 255 4.34 -16.09 3.38
N ASP A 256 4.45 -16.48 4.67
CA ASP A 256 5.72 -16.59 5.36
C ASP A 256 6.61 -17.68 4.77
N ALA A 257 6.02 -18.82 4.37
CA ALA A 257 6.73 -19.91 3.73
C ALA A 257 7.31 -19.49 2.36
N ILE A 258 6.53 -18.79 1.52
CA ILE A 258 6.99 -18.24 0.24
C ILE A 258 8.07 -17.20 0.49
N ARG A 259 7.82 -16.23 1.38
CA ARG A 259 8.74 -15.14 1.71
C ARG A 259 10.09 -15.64 2.23
N SER A 260 10.10 -16.74 2.99
CA SER A 260 11.33 -17.33 3.52
C SER A 260 12.29 -17.86 2.44
N ARG A 261 11.76 -18.16 1.25
CA ARG A 261 12.49 -18.65 0.08
C ARG A 261 13.05 -17.53 -0.80
N LEU A 262 12.74 -16.26 -0.50
CA LEU A 262 13.15 -15.15 -1.34
C LEU A 262 14.62 -14.77 -1.11
N HIS A 263 15.28 -14.47 -2.21
CA HIS A 263 16.63 -13.90 -2.21
C HIS A 263 16.62 -12.46 -1.68
N ARG A 264 17.79 -11.98 -1.32
CA ARG A 264 17.98 -10.55 -1.00
C ARG A 264 17.90 -9.73 -2.29
N THR A 265 17.43 -8.49 -2.13
CA THR A 265 17.44 -7.48 -3.20
C THR A 265 18.87 -7.11 -3.60
N ALA A 266 19.02 -6.38 -4.69
CA ALA A 266 20.31 -5.84 -5.11
C ALA A 266 20.96 -4.92 -4.05
N ASP A 267 20.17 -4.37 -3.13
CA ASP A 267 20.62 -3.52 -2.03
C ASP A 267 20.97 -4.33 -0.75
N GLY A 268 20.95 -5.66 -0.84
CA GLY A 268 21.25 -6.57 0.28
C GLY A 268 20.15 -6.69 1.33
N THR A 269 19.00 -6.03 1.12
CA THR A 269 17.84 -6.05 2.00
C THR A 269 16.95 -7.25 1.71
N ARG A 270 15.99 -7.56 2.59
CA ARG A 270 14.89 -8.47 2.25
C ARG A 270 13.87 -7.71 1.41
N PRO A 271 13.25 -8.34 0.39
CA PRO A 271 12.20 -7.69 -0.37
C PRO A 271 11.10 -7.13 0.53
N TYR A 272 10.65 -5.90 0.24
CA TYR A 272 9.49 -5.30 0.88
C TYR A 272 8.22 -6.02 0.45
N TRP A 273 7.27 -6.21 1.36
CA TRP A 273 5.96 -6.80 1.08
C TRP A 273 4.86 -5.89 1.58
N ALA A 274 3.97 -5.48 0.67
CA ALA A 274 2.72 -4.80 0.96
C ALA A 274 1.57 -5.76 0.62
N LEU A 275 0.85 -6.20 1.62
CA LEU A 275 -0.14 -7.27 1.54
C LEU A 275 -1.54 -6.66 1.35
N GLU A 276 -2.23 -7.11 0.31
CA GLU A 276 -3.62 -6.76 0.15
C GLU A 276 -4.49 -7.64 1.06
N VAL A 277 -5.03 -7.01 2.08
CA VAL A 277 -5.93 -7.64 3.04
C VAL A 277 -7.13 -6.74 3.24
N PHE A 278 -8.19 -6.99 2.48
CA PHE A 278 -9.45 -6.28 2.69
C PHE A 278 -9.99 -6.52 4.09
N GLY A 279 -10.56 -5.48 4.69
CA GLY A 279 -11.19 -5.54 6.00
C GLY A 279 -12.35 -6.54 6.04
N GLY A 280 -12.83 -6.81 7.24
CA GLY A 280 -13.85 -7.83 7.49
C GLY A 280 -13.26 -9.22 7.76
N GLY A 281 -14.01 -9.99 8.51
CA GLY A 281 -13.57 -11.27 9.04
C GLY A 281 -12.87 -11.16 10.39
N PRO A 282 -13.12 -12.10 11.31
CA PRO A 282 -12.59 -12.05 12.67
C PRO A 282 -11.17 -12.62 12.77
N GLY A 283 -10.43 -12.17 13.77
CA GLY A 283 -9.19 -12.79 14.22
C GLY A 283 -8.11 -12.86 13.14
N SER A 284 -7.79 -14.07 12.66
CA SER A 284 -6.73 -14.29 11.67
C SER A 284 -7.05 -13.77 10.26
N LEU A 285 -8.27 -13.32 10.00
CA LEU A 285 -8.69 -12.72 8.73
C LEU A 285 -8.63 -11.19 8.73
N ALA A 286 -8.38 -10.57 9.90
CA ALA A 286 -8.23 -9.13 10.02
C ALA A 286 -6.85 -8.66 9.52
N PRO A 287 -6.73 -7.44 8.96
CA PRO A 287 -5.46 -6.89 8.46
C PRO A 287 -4.32 -6.95 9.48
N GLU A 288 -4.61 -6.69 10.76
CA GLU A 288 -3.62 -6.71 11.84
C GLU A 288 -2.92 -8.06 11.99
N ALA A 289 -3.61 -9.16 11.70
CA ALA A 289 -3.05 -10.51 11.78
C ALA A 289 -1.97 -10.76 10.72
N PHE A 290 -1.96 -10.00 9.63
CA PHE A 290 -0.99 -10.11 8.54
C PHE A 290 0.26 -9.24 8.73
N THR A 291 0.27 -8.36 9.72
CA THR A 291 1.38 -7.41 9.95
C THR A 291 2.71 -8.07 10.35
N THR A 292 2.70 -9.33 10.71
CA THR A 292 3.90 -10.15 10.92
C THR A 292 4.52 -10.65 9.62
N SER A 293 3.69 -10.88 8.61
CA SER A 293 4.11 -11.37 7.29
C SER A 293 4.55 -10.25 6.36
N GLY A 294 4.03 -9.03 6.51
CA GLY A 294 4.37 -7.86 5.70
C GLY A 294 3.77 -6.59 6.28
N ASP A 295 3.88 -5.49 5.54
CA ASP A 295 3.02 -4.34 5.76
C ASP A 295 1.68 -4.61 5.05
N VAL A 296 0.58 -4.04 5.52
CA VAL A 296 -0.73 -4.20 4.89
C VAL A 296 -1.12 -2.93 4.15
N LEU A 297 -1.96 -3.05 3.13
CA LEU A 297 -2.57 -1.91 2.45
C LEU A 297 -3.50 -1.17 3.41
N GLY A 298 -3.41 0.17 3.45
CA GLY A 298 -4.17 1.03 4.36
C GLY A 298 -5.61 1.26 3.92
N LEU A 299 -6.36 0.22 3.57
CA LEU A 299 -7.70 0.27 2.99
C LEU A 299 -8.74 0.97 3.89
N ASP A 300 -8.67 0.79 5.22
CA ASP A 300 -9.56 1.49 6.15
C ASP A 300 -9.24 2.98 6.25
N GLY A 301 -7.98 3.38 6.05
CA GLY A 301 -7.53 4.77 6.03
C GLY A 301 -8.10 5.56 4.85
N VAL A 302 -8.35 4.90 3.74
CA VAL A 302 -8.94 5.48 2.52
C VAL A 302 -10.33 6.06 2.79
N LYS A 303 -11.18 5.31 3.50
CA LYS A 303 -12.53 5.75 3.89
C LYS A 303 -12.49 6.96 4.82
N GLN A 304 -11.59 6.93 5.83
CA GLN A 304 -11.44 8.06 6.74
C GLN A 304 -10.99 9.33 6.00
N LEU A 305 -10.09 9.20 5.02
CA LEU A 305 -9.69 10.33 4.19
C LEU A 305 -10.85 10.84 3.33
N ARG A 306 -11.57 9.96 2.62
CA ARG A 306 -12.75 10.35 1.85
C ARG A 306 -13.75 11.13 2.71
N ASP A 307 -14.12 10.58 3.87
CA ASP A 307 -15.14 11.16 4.75
C ASP A 307 -14.69 12.50 5.35
N ALA A 308 -13.41 12.70 5.58
CA ALA A 308 -12.87 13.98 6.05
C ALA A 308 -12.83 15.04 4.95
N PHE A 309 -12.45 14.70 3.73
CA PHE A 309 -12.27 15.66 2.64
C PHE A 309 -13.54 15.92 1.83
N LYS A 310 -14.54 15.04 1.89
CA LYS A 310 -15.75 15.09 1.09
C LYS A 310 -16.96 14.79 1.95
N SER A 311 -18.08 15.48 1.68
CA SER A 311 -19.39 15.10 2.24
C SER A 311 -19.89 13.85 1.52
N TYR A 312 -19.84 12.69 2.22
CA TYR A 312 -20.28 11.40 1.70
C TYR A 312 -20.58 10.43 2.86
N PRO A 313 -21.74 9.75 2.89
CA PRO A 313 -22.92 10.00 2.04
C PRO A 313 -23.44 11.44 2.16
N ALA A 314 -24.47 11.81 1.40
CA ALA A 314 -24.92 13.21 1.26
C ALA A 314 -25.32 13.92 2.58
N ASP A 315 -25.63 13.17 3.62
CA ASP A 315 -25.97 13.65 4.97
C ASP A 315 -24.73 13.82 5.88
N HIS A 316 -23.54 13.38 5.45
CA HIS A 316 -22.29 13.57 6.15
C HIS A 316 -21.61 14.86 5.69
N VAL A 317 -21.23 15.71 6.63
CA VAL A 317 -20.44 16.92 6.36
C VAL A 317 -18.97 16.61 6.61
N GLY A 318 -18.16 16.59 5.55
CA GLY A 318 -16.72 16.38 5.64
C GLY A 318 -16.03 17.51 6.38
N SER A 319 -15.10 17.17 7.27
CA SER A 319 -14.26 18.12 8.00
C SER A 319 -12.86 17.55 8.17
N ILE A 320 -11.85 18.24 7.63
CA ILE A 320 -10.46 17.79 7.78
C ILE A 320 -9.90 17.99 9.20
N ALA A 321 -10.60 18.73 10.09
CA ALA A 321 -10.26 18.80 11.50
C ALA A 321 -10.35 17.42 12.19
N THR A 322 -11.22 16.51 11.71
CA THR A 322 -11.35 15.13 12.20
C THR A 322 -10.07 14.31 12.03
N LEU A 323 -9.18 14.72 11.13
CA LEU A 323 -7.89 14.03 10.87
C LEU A 323 -6.84 14.24 11.95
N LYS A 324 -7.18 14.97 13.04
CA LYS A 324 -6.31 15.15 14.20
C LYS A 324 -5.75 13.83 14.74
N ASP A 325 -6.58 12.82 14.78
CA ASP A 325 -6.21 11.50 15.29
C ASP A 325 -5.99 10.45 14.18
N PHE A 326 -5.97 10.86 12.91
CA PHE A 326 -5.74 9.97 11.77
C PHE A 326 -4.50 9.10 11.96
N GLY A 327 -4.67 7.78 11.85
CA GLY A 327 -3.68 6.75 12.14
C GLY A 327 -4.13 5.80 13.24
N SER A 328 -3.20 5.23 14.00
CA SER A 328 -3.51 4.22 15.02
C SER A 328 -4.49 4.70 16.11
N ARG A 329 -4.55 6.02 16.37
CA ARG A 329 -5.51 6.58 17.34
C ARG A 329 -6.95 6.60 16.82
N SER A 330 -7.16 6.58 15.52
CA SER A 330 -8.48 6.44 14.90
C SER A 330 -8.87 5.00 14.58
N GLY A 331 -8.14 4.02 15.14
CA GLY A 331 -8.43 2.60 14.95
C GLY A 331 -7.78 1.96 13.72
N LEU A 332 -6.93 2.69 12.99
CA LEU A 332 -6.21 2.13 11.85
C LEU A 332 -5.03 1.25 12.31
N THR A 333 -4.64 0.31 11.50
CA THR A 333 -3.43 -0.51 11.67
C THR A 333 -2.21 0.38 11.94
N ALA A 334 -1.24 -0.12 12.71
CA ALA A 334 -0.04 0.65 13.04
C ALA A 334 0.66 1.19 11.78
N GLY A 335 0.95 2.50 11.73
CA GLY A 335 1.55 3.13 10.55
C GLY A 335 2.89 2.51 10.13
N SER A 336 3.69 1.99 11.09
CA SER A 336 4.92 1.25 10.78
C SER A 336 4.69 -0.09 10.07
N LYS A 337 3.43 -0.46 9.81
CA LYS A 337 2.97 -1.69 9.18
C LYS A 337 1.94 -1.44 8.09
N THR A 338 1.93 -0.24 7.53
CA THR A 338 0.91 0.17 6.58
C THR A 338 1.54 0.85 5.36
N LEU A 339 1.19 0.39 4.16
CA LEU A 339 1.31 1.16 2.92
C LEU A 339 0.05 2.02 2.80
N SER A 340 0.19 3.33 2.93
CA SER A 340 -0.94 4.27 2.99
C SER A 340 -1.13 5.01 1.66
N PHE A 341 -2.39 5.19 1.23
CA PHE A 341 -2.76 5.87 -0.01
C PHE A 341 -4.13 6.53 0.13
N VAL A 342 -4.47 7.41 -0.79
CA VAL A 342 -5.80 8.06 -0.86
C VAL A 342 -6.78 7.19 -1.63
N GLN A 343 -6.31 6.59 -2.72
CA GLN A 343 -7.06 5.64 -3.55
C GLN A 343 -6.12 4.61 -4.20
N ASN A 344 -6.70 3.50 -4.62
CA ASN A 344 -6.12 2.55 -5.57
C ASN A 344 -7.18 2.17 -6.62
N HIS A 345 -6.84 1.27 -7.53
CA HIS A 345 -7.71 0.86 -8.63
C HIS A 345 -9.05 0.23 -8.19
N ASP A 346 -9.10 -0.42 -7.02
CA ASP A 346 -10.33 -0.98 -6.47
C ASP A 346 -11.18 0.09 -5.78
N THR A 347 -10.56 0.85 -4.88
CA THR A 347 -11.27 1.76 -3.98
C THR A 347 -11.81 3.00 -4.70
N GLU A 348 -11.17 3.43 -5.80
CA GLU A 348 -11.70 4.54 -6.62
C GLU A 348 -12.94 4.13 -7.43
N ARG A 349 -13.11 2.82 -7.73
CA ARG A 349 -14.22 2.29 -8.52
C ARG A 349 -15.41 1.87 -7.67
N ASN A 350 -15.20 1.45 -6.44
CA ASN A 350 -16.28 0.99 -5.56
C ASN A 350 -16.87 2.11 -4.67
N GLY A 351 -16.33 3.34 -4.76
CA GLY A 351 -16.78 4.51 -3.98
C GLY A 351 -16.25 4.57 -2.55
N ASP A 352 -15.33 3.70 -2.16
CA ASP A 352 -14.70 3.73 -0.83
C ASP A 352 -13.67 4.86 -0.69
N ALA A 353 -13.15 5.38 -1.81
CA ALA A 353 -12.11 6.40 -1.88
C ALA A 353 -12.58 7.69 -2.56
N LEU A 354 -11.74 8.72 -2.44
CA LEU A 354 -11.68 9.79 -3.43
C LEU A 354 -11.13 9.22 -4.74
N SER A 355 -11.34 9.95 -5.85
CA SER A 355 -10.81 9.58 -7.15
C SER A 355 -10.38 10.84 -7.94
N TYR A 356 -9.86 10.65 -9.15
CA TYR A 356 -9.58 11.77 -10.05
C TYR A 356 -10.82 12.64 -10.31
N LYS A 357 -12.03 12.09 -10.21
CA LYS A 357 -13.31 12.80 -10.37
C LYS A 357 -13.53 13.88 -9.28
N ASP A 358 -12.85 13.80 -8.16
CA ASP A 358 -12.90 14.76 -7.06
C ASP A 358 -11.89 15.93 -7.22
N GLY A 359 -11.11 15.94 -8.31
CA GLY A 359 -10.25 17.05 -8.72
C GLY A 359 -9.32 17.56 -7.61
N ALA A 360 -9.41 18.88 -7.31
CA ALA A 360 -8.54 19.52 -6.32
C ALA A 360 -8.68 18.93 -4.90
N THR A 361 -9.84 18.35 -4.55
CA THR A 361 -10.05 17.69 -3.26
C THR A 361 -9.19 16.42 -3.14
N ASN A 362 -9.11 15.61 -4.20
CA ASN A 362 -8.24 14.44 -4.24
C ASN A 362 -6.75 14.82 -4.17
N THR A 363 -6.35 15.85 -4.92
CA THR A 363 -4.98 16.38 -4.87
C THR A 363 -4.63 16.85 -3.44
N LEU A 364 -5.53 17.58 -2.78
CA LEU A 364 -5.32 18.07 -1.41
C LEU A 364 -5.22 16.92 -0.40
N ALA A 365 -6.04 15.89 -0.53
CA ALA A 365 -5.98 14.68 0.30
C ALA A 365 -4.65 13.93 0.13
N THR A 366 -4.14 13.84 -1.11
CA THR A 366 -2.83 13.25 -1.40
C THR A 366 -1.69 14.07 -0.76
N GLN A 367 -1.76 15.39 -0.84
CA GLN A 367 -0.81 16.28 -0.17
C GLN A 367 -0.86 16.11 1.36
N TYR A 368 -2.06 16.00 1.95
CA TYR A 368 -2.22 15.72 3.37
C TYR A 368 -1.61 14.37 3.76
N LEU A 369 -1.88 13.30 3.00
CA LEU A 369 -1.33 11.97 3.26
C LEU A 369 0.20 12.02 3.33
N LEU A 370 0.86 12.64 2.35
CA LEU A 370 2.32 12.84 2.31
C LEU A 370 2.84 13.58 3.55
N ALA A 371 2.06 14.53 4.07
CA ALA A 371 2.43 15.30 5.26
C ALA A 371 2.07 14.58 6.57
N SER A 372 1.09 13.69 6.60
CA SER A 372 0.49 13.14 7.83
C SER A 372 1.47 12.40 8.73
N GLY A 373 2.43 11.68 8.15
CA GLY A 373 3.36 10.81 8.86
C GLY A 373 2.76 9.45 9.25
N TYR A 374 1.65 9.08 8.63
CA TYR A 374 1.05 7.77 8.80
C TYR A 374 1.41 6.85 7.63
N GLY A 375 2.02 5.73 7.94
CA GLY A 375 2.39 4.71 6.97
C GLY A 375 3.52 5.10 6.01
N THR A 376 3.84 4.18 5.12
CA THR A 376 4.62 4.43 3.91
C THR A 376 3.67 5.05 2.88
N PRO A 377 3.83 6.32 2.48
CA PRO A 377 2.86 6.96 1.62
C PRO A 377 3.04 6.59 0.16
N GLN A 378 1.93 6.34 -0.54
CA GLN A 378 1.89 6.06 -1.96
C GLN A 378 0.99 7.04 -2.70
N VAL A 379 1.50 7.60 -3.81
CA VAL A 379 0.76 8.44 -4.76
C VAL A 379 0.31 7.56 -5.92
N TYR A 380 -0.97 7.59 -6.23
CA TYR A 380 -1.57 6.76 -7.27
C TYR A 380 -1.81 7.55 -8.55
N SER A 381 -1.29 7.04 -9.66
CA SER A 381 -1.50 7.56 -11.02
C SER A 381 -1.98 6.42 -11.92
N ALA A 382 -3.10 6.65 -12.62
CA ALA A 382 -3.78 5.64 -13.42
C ALA A 382 -4.43 6.28 -14.66
N PHE A 383 -5.65 5.89 -14.99
CA PHE A 383 -6.40 6.43 -16.13
C PHE A 383 -7.84 6.76 -15.74
N GLN A 384 -8.47 7.62 -16.54
CA GLN A 384 -9.88 7.98 -16.40
C GLN A 384 -10.76 6.85 -16.93
N PHE A 385 -11.80 6.51 -16.18
CA PHE A 385 -12.76 5.47 -16.50
C PHE A 385 -14.19 6.00 -16.43
N ASP A 386 -15.06 5.45 -17.27
CA ASP A 386 -16.49 5.71 -17.31
C ASP A 386 -17.27 4.56 -16.67
N THR A 387 -16.81 3.31 -16.91
CA THR A 387 -17.35 2.09 -16.32
C THR A 387 -16.29 1.38 -15.46
N ASN A 388 -16.72 0.47 -14.59
CA ASN A 388 -15.80 -0.24 -13.70
C ASN A 388 -14.78 -1.11 -14.44
N ASP A 389 -15.12 -1.60 -15.64
CA ASP A 389 -14.29 -2.51 -16.44
C ASP A 389 -13.43 -1.81 -17.49
N ASP A 390 -13.51 -0.48 -17.59
CA ASP A 390 -12.75 0.28 -18.59
C ASP A 390 -11.27 -0.08 -18.57
N SER A 391 -10.73 -0.25 -19.76
CA SER A 391 -9.31 -0.44 -20.03
C SER A 391 -8.55 0.89 -19.97
N PRO A 392 -7.25 0.87 -19.61
CA PRO A 392 -6.39 1.99 -19.97
C PRO A 392 -6.35 2.18 -21.50
N PRO A 393 -5.88 3.33 -22.01
CA PRO A 393 -5.66 3.53 -23.44
C PRO A 393 -4.79 2.40 -24.03
N ALA A 394 -5.36 1.65 -24.97
CA ALA A 394 -4.76 0.45 -25.54
C ALA A 394 -5.03 0.39 -27.06
N THR A 395 -4.29 -0.49 -27.74
CA THR A 395 -4.57 -0.89 -29.14
C THR A 395 -5.77 -1.83 -29.19
N ASP A 396 -6.28 -2.11 -30.37
CA ASP A 396 -7.37 -3.07 -30.58
C ASP A 396 -7.02 -4.48 -30.10
N ASP A 397 -5.73 -4.82 -30.06
CA ASP A 397 -5.18 -6.07 -29.51
C ASP A 397 -5.06 -6.07 -27.97
N GLY A 398 -5.46 -5.00 -27.30
CA GLY A 398 -5.39 -4.86 -25.86
C GLY A 398 -4.02 -4.44 -25.32
N MET A 399 -3.01 -4.14 -26.17
CA MET A 399 -1.70 -3.69 -25.72
C MET A 399 -1.75 -2.23 -25.28
N ILE A 400 -1.28 -1.95 -24.06
CA ILE A 400 -1.34 -0.61 -23.46
C ILE A 400 -0.39 0.34 -24.20
N THR A 401 -0.93 1.48 -24.64
CA THR A 401 -0.19 2.51 -25.36
C THR A 401 0.67 3.36 -24.42
N ASP A 402 1.55 4.16 -24.99
CA ASP A 402 2.36 5.11 -24.22
C ASP A 402 1.49 6.08 -23.43
N THR A 403 1.90 6.36 -22.19
CA THR A 403 1.19 7.27 -21.30
C THR A 403 1.26 8.70 -21.81
N ASP A 404 0.09 9.30 -22.02
CA ASP A 404 -0.10 10.72 -22.34
C ASP A 404 -0.94 11.40 -21.27
N CYS A 405 -0.30 12.23 -20.43
CA CYS A 405 -0.96 12.96 -19.34
C CYS A 405 -1.87 14.10 -19.82
N SER A 406 -1.89 14.42 -21.11
CA SER A 406 -2.87 15.34 -21.70
C SER A 406 -4.16 14.64 -22.14
N GLY A 407 -4.16 13.30 -22.17
CA GLY A 407 -5.27 12.45 -22.57
C GLY A 407 -6.05 11.89 -21.37
N ARG A 408 -6.35 10.58 -21.42
CA ARG A 408 -7.10 9.88 -20.37
C ARG A 408 -6.26 9.45 -19.17
N TRP A 409 -4.94 9.60 -19.18
CA TRP A 409 -4.08 9.25 -18.06
C TRP A 409 -4.14 10.31 -16.96
N THR A 410 -4.19 9.88 -15.71
CA THR A 410 -4.13 10.74 -14.53
C THR A 410 -2.71 10.67 -13.95
N CYS A 411 -1.95 11.75 -14.05
CA CYS A 411 -0.55 11.79 -13.65
C CYS A 411 -0.39 12.61 -12.35
N PHE A 412 -0.99 12.14 -11.26
CA PHE A 412 -0.95 12.84 -9.97
C PHE A 412 0.46 12.97 -9.39
N ASP A 413 1.35 12.02 -9.70
CA ASP A 413 2.76 12.06 -9.33
C ASP A 413 3.51 13.28 -9.88
N ARG A 414 3.01 13.87 -10.98
CA ARG A 414 3.55 15.10 -11.61
C ARG A 414 2.97 16.40 -11.05
N ASP A 415 1.87 16.34 -10.28
CA ASP A 415 1.25 17.56 -9.73
C ASP A 415 2.28 18.36 -8.92
N PRO A 416 2.43 19.68 -9.17
CA PRO A 416 3.46 20.49 -8.50
C PRO A 416 3.34 20.50 -6.97
N GLY A 417 2.10 20.51 -6.44
CA GLY A 417 1.84 20.49 -5.00
C GLY A 417 2.17 19.12 -4.40
N VAL A 418 1.82 18.02 -5.10
CA VAL A 418 2.18 16.65 -4.67
C VAL A 418 3.71 16.50 -4.64
N ARG A 419 4.43 16.90 -5.69
CA ARG A 419 5.90 16.88 -5.72
C ARG A 419 6.55 17.73 -4.62
N ALA A 420 5.95 18.89 -4.32
CA ALA A 420 6.39 19.72 -3.19
C ALA A 420 6.26 18.98 -1.86
N LEU A 421 5.16 18.23 -1.67
CA LEU A 421 4.91 17.46 -0.46
C LEU A 421 5.77 16.18 -0.40
N VAL A 422 6.14 15.56 -1.51
CA VAL A 422 7.19 14.52 -1.56
C VAL A 422 8.51 15.09 -1.04
N THR A 423 8.93 16.25 -1.57
CA THR A 423 10.12 16.96 -1.09
C THR A 423 10.04 17.31 0.40
N TRP A 424 8.88 17.80 0.85
CA TRP A 424 8.64 18.12 2.26
C TRP A 424 8.73 16.88 3.14
N HIS A 425 8.07 15.78 2.75
CA HIS A 425 8.11 14.48 3.43
C HIS A 425 9.55 14.00 3.64
N ASN A 426 10.35 13.99 2.58
CA ASN A 426 11.76 13.56 2.63
C ASN A 426 12.61 14.43 3.56
N ARG A 427 12.29 15.72 3.66
CA ARG A 427 13.03 16.65 4.56
C ARG A 427 12.67 16.48 6.02
N VAL A 428 11.42 16.13 6.35
CA VAL A 428 10.98 15.91 7.73
C VAL A 428 11.22 14.49 8.20
N GLY A 429 11.33 13.54 7.27
CA GLY A 429 11.61 12.12 7.55
C GLY A 429 10.57 11.48 8.46
N SER A 430 11.01 10.64 9.37
CA SER A 430 10.18 9.90 10.33
C SER A 430 9.70 10.74 11.54
N ALA A 431 9.92 12.07 11.54
CA ALA A 431 9.49 12.92 12.64
C ALA A 431 7.98 12.84 12.87
N THR A 432 7.58 12.72 14.14
CA THR A 432 6.17 12.66 14.54
C THR A 432 5.46 13.99 14.34
N ARG A 433 4.13 13.94 14.23
CA ARG A 433 3.25 15.10 14.09
C ARG A 433 3.04 15.78 15.45
N HIS A 434 3.19 17.11 15.50
CA HIS A 434 3.05 17.95 16.67
C HIS A 434 2.34 19.26 16.32
N ASP A 435 1.92 19.99 17.36
CA ASP A 435 1.40 21.37 17.25
C ASP A 435 0.21 21.48 16.30
N TRP A 436 -0.68 20.48 16.35
CA TRP A 436 -1.92 20.50 15.59
C TRP A 436 -2.76 21.72 15.94
N ARG A 437 -3.26 22.42 14.93
CA ARG A 437 -4.22 23.51 15.01
C ARG A 437 -5.26 23.32 13.93
N ASP A 438 -6.48 23.64 14.24
CA ASP A 438 -7.62 23.62 13.33
C ASP A 438 -8.62 24.72 13.70
N ASP A 439 -9.53 25.03 12.80
CA ASP A 439 -10.67 25.91 13.00
C ASP A 439 -11.94 25.14 13.45
N GLY A 440 -11.83 23.85 13.62
CA GLY A 440 -12.93 22.93 13.90
C GLY A 440 -13.59 22.35 12.64
N GLU A 441 -13.22 22.83 11.44
CA GLU A 441 -13.84 22.46 10.17
C GLU A 441 -12.81 22.09 9.09
N ASN A 442 -12.43 23.01 8.23
CA ASN A 442 -11.73 22.72 6.98
C ASN A 442 -10.36 23.40 6.85
N VAL A 443 -9.86 24.03 7.90
CA VAL A 443 -8.50 24.58 7.93
C VAL A 443 -7.70 23.93 9.04
N ILE A 444 -6.60 23.29 8.69
CA ILE A 444 -5.71 22.64 9.67
C ILE A 444 -4.27 23.03 9.44
N SER A 445 -3.47 22.97 10.49
CA SER A 445 -2.01 23.06 10.38
C SER A 445 -1.32 22.22 11.45
N PHE A 446 -0.10 21.79 11.14
CA PHE A 446 0.72 21.04 12.09
C PHE A 446 2.20 21.11 11.73
N ARG A 447 3.03 20.60 12.63
CA ARG A 447 4.47 20.49 12.47
C ARG A 447 4.93 19.03 12.49
N ARG A 448 5.95 18.71 11.67
CA ARG A 448 6.76 17.51 11.80
C ARG A 448 8.25 17.89 11.76
N GLY A 449 8.98 17.56 12.80
CA GLY A 449 10.40 17.91 12.89
C GLY A 449 10.66 19.39 12.57
N ARG A 450 11.35 19.65 11.47
CA ARG A 450 11.69 20.99 10.98
C ARG A 450 10.70 21.58 9.98
N GLY A 451 9.63 20.88 9.66
CA GLY A 451 8.63 21.30 8.69
C GLY A 451 7.34 21.74 9.38
N TRP A 452 6.68 22.73 8.79
CA TRP A 452 5.32 23.14 9.13
C TRP A 452 4.48 23.15 7.85
N VAL A 453 3.21 22.79 7.98
CA VAL A 453 2.27 22.71 6.86
C VAL A 453 0.88 23.15 7.30
N ALA A 454 0.14 23.80 6.38
CA ALA A 454 -1.27 24.15 6.54
C ALA A 454 -2.06 23.68 5.32
N PHE A 455 -3.29 23.27 5.56
CA PHE A 455 -4.24 22.81 4.55
C PHE A 455 -5.54 23.57 4.69
N ASN A 456 -6.17 23.88 3.58
CA ASN A 456 -7.48 24.49 3.50
C ASN A 456 -8.34 23.70 2.51
N ASN A 457 -9.39 23.04 3.01
CA ASN A 457 -10.35 22.28 2.19
C ASN A 457 -11.60 23.10 1.82
N ASP A 458 -11.66 24.40 2.18
CA ASP A 458 -12.75 25.26 1.76
C ASP A 458 -12.63 25.66 0.27
N PRO A 459 -13.74 26.05 -0.35
CA PRO A 459 -13.76 26.56 -1.72
C PRO A 459 -13.21 27.98 -1.86
N THR A 460 -12.89 28.64 -0.74
CA THR A 460 -12.33 30.01 -0.69
C THR A 460 -11.02 30.02 0.08
N ALA A 461 -10.15 31.00 -0.23
CA ALA A 461 -8.92 31.19 0.52
C ALA A 461 -9.22 31.64 1.96
N GLN A 462 -8.50 31.07 2.92
CA GLN A 462 -8.68 31.36 4.35
C GLN A 462 -7.47 32.07 4.94
N GLN A 463 -7.72 33.17 5.67
CA GLN A 463 -6.68 33.84 6.44
C GLN A 463 -6.50 33.17 7.78
N VAL A 464 -5.26 32.75 8.07
CA VAL A 464 -4.94 32.09 9.33
C VAL A 464 -3.85 32.84 10.09
N THR A 465 -4.02 32.95 11.42
CA THR A 465 -2.96 33.37 12.33
C THR A 465 -2.67 32.24 13.30
N VAL A 466 -1.53 31.59 13.12
CA VAL A 466 -1.23 30.34 13.82
C VAL A 466 0.17 30.31 14.40
N GLN A 467 0.32 29.56 15.48
CA GLN A 467 1.60 29.18 16.06
C GLN A 467 2.22 28.06 15.21
N THR A 468 3.38 28.32 14.60
CA THR A 468 4.04 27.36 13.70
C THR A 468 5.03 26.43 14.42
N GLY A 469 5.51 26.81 15.60
CA GLY A 469 6.63 26.13 16.26
C GLY A 469 7.98 26.29 15.55
N LEU A 470 8.05 27.11 14.51
CA LEU A 470 9.28 27.48 13.80
C LEU A 470 9.95 28.69 14.48
N HIS A 471 11.26 28.85 14.28
CA HIS A 471 11.94 30.07 14.73
C HIS A 471 11.56 31.28 13.87
N ARG A 472 11.72 32.48 14.44
CA ARG A 472 11.60 33.73 13.67
C ARG A 472 12.38 33.64 12.36
N GLY A 473 11.75 34.02 11.25
CA GLY A 473 12.40 33.96 9.95
C GLY A 473 11.47 34.08 8.76
N ARG A 474 12.07 34.01 7.56
CA ARG A 474 11.37 33.98 6.28
C ARG A 474 11.57 32.62 5.64
N TYR A 475 10.49 31.92 5.32
CA TYR A 475 10.48 30.58 4.76
C TYR A 475 9.79 30.62 3.41
N CYS A 476 10.36 29.91 2.42
CA CYS A 476 9.71 29.79 1.12
C CYS A 476 8.71 28.65 1.17
N ASP A 477 7.50 28.92 0.73
CA ASP A 477 6.52 27.88 0.49
C ASP A 477 6.98 26.97 -0.65
N LEU A 478 7.02 25.67 -0.39
CA LEU A 478 7.48 24.66 -1.34
C LEU A 478 6.44 24.37 -2.43
N VAL A 479 5.16 24.66 -2.15
CA VAL A 479 4.06 24.40 -3.10
C VAL A 479 4.08 25.41 -4.23
N THR A 480 4.32 26.70 -3.91
CA THR A 480 4.28 27.79 -4.88
C THR A 480 5.66 28.17 -5.43
N GLY A 481 6.74 27.63 -4.85
CA GLY A 481 8.08 27.97 -5.32
C GLY A 481 9.22 27.37 -4.51
N HIS A 482 10.37 27.99 -4.64
CA HIS A 482 11.60 27.54 -3.99
C HIS A 482 12.48 28.72 -3.59
N ARG A 483 13.52 28.45 -2.83
CA ARG A 483 14.49 29.46 -2.40
C ARG A 483 15.58 29.63 -3.44
N THR A 484 15.84 30.90 -3.77
CA THR A 484 17.00 31.34 -4.57
C THR A 484 17.97 32.19 -3.75
N ALA A 485 19.04 32.67 -4.34
CA ALA A 485 19.98 33.62 -3.71
C ALA A 485 19.27 34.96 -3.37
N SER A 486 18.31 35.39 -4.20
CA SER A 486 17.57 36.65 -4.04
C SER A 486 16.32 36.52 -3.14
N GLY A 487 15.94 35.32 -2.72
CA GLY A 487 14.75 35.11 -1.87
C GLY A 487 13.90 33.92 -2.29
N CYS A 488 12.58 34.04 -2.14
CA CYS A 488 11.62 33.02 -2.58
C CYS A 488 11.08 33.37 -3.98
N THR A 489 10.94 32.39 -4.85
CA THR A 489 10.27 32.55 -6.16
C THR A 489 8.76 32.59 -6.03
N GLY A 490 8.20 31.97 -4.97
CA GLY A 490 6.76 31.94 -4.64
C GLY A 490 6.46 32.61 -3.31
N THR A 491 5.41 32.16 -2.67
CA THR A 491 4.92 32.68 -1.39
C THR A 491 5.99 32.62 -0.30
N THR A 492 6.16 33.70 0.45
CA THR A 492 7.01 33.78 1.63
C THR A 492 6.18 33.73 2.90
N VAL A 493 6.41 32.72 3.73
CA VAL A 493 5.86 32.63 5.08
C VAL A 493 6.79 33.35 6.04
N VAL A 494 6.29 34.40 6.73
CA VAL A 494 7.03 35.19 7.71
C VAL A 494 6.63 34.75 9.10
N VAL A 495 7.58 34.24 9.88
CA VAL A 495 7.37 33.82 11.26
C VAL A 495 7.96 34.89 12.19
N ASP A 496 7.13 35.42 13.12
CA ASP A 496 7.51 36.45 14.07
C ASP A 496 8.38 35.95 15.23
N SER A 497 8.74 36.82 16.16
CA SER A 497 9.55 36.48 17.34
C SER A 497 8.86 35.55 18.31
N ALA A 498 7.53 35.49 18.28
CA ALA A 498 6.72 34.57 19.09
C ALA A 498 6.47 33.22 18.38
N GLY A 499 7.05 33.01 17.18
CA GLY A 499 6.87 31.78 16.40
C GLY A 499 5.53 31.70 15.66
N ARG A 500 4.80 32.82 15.50
CA ARG A 500 3.51 32.90 14.82
C ARG A 500 3.67 33.41 13.39
N THR A 501 2.71 33.03 12.55
CA THR A 501 2.57 33.55 11.19
C THR A 501 1.12 33.92 10.93
N THR A 502 0.93 34.98 10.11
CA THR A 502 -0.37 35.31 9.50
C THR A 502 -0.20 35.19 7.99
N LEU A 503 -1.01 34.34 7.36
CA LEU A 503 -0.95 34.12 5.92
C LEU A 503 -2.31 33.66 5.37
N SER A 504 -2.46 33.78 4.04
CA SER A 504 -3.58 33.20 3.33
C SER A 504 -3.23 31.77 2.88
N VAL A 505 -4.07 30.79 3.23
CA VAL A 505 -4.01 29.42 2.68
C VAL A 505 -4.99 29.38 1.50
N PRO A 506 -4.54 29.05 0.28
CA PRO A 506 -5.41 29.05 -0.90
C PRO A 506 -6.63 28.14 -0.75
N ALA A 507 -7.68 28.41 -1.51
CA ALA A 507 -8.83 27.51 -1.66
C ALA A 507 -8.37 26.12 -2.12
N LYS A 508 -8.85 25.03 -1.50
CA LYS A 508 -8.43 23.65 -1.80
C LYS A 508 -6.91 23.52 -1.92
N GLY A 509 -6.18 24.17 -0.99
CA GLY A 509 -4.75 24.35 -1.14
C GLY A 509 -3.93 24.12 0.12
N THR A 510 -2.63 24.11 -0.09
CA THR A 510 -1.61 23.81 0.93
C THR A 510 -0.54 24.88 0.93
N VAL A 511 -0.03 25.21 2.11
CA VAL A 511 1.23 25.94 2.32
C VAL A 511 2.19 25.05 3.11
N ALA A 512 3.35 24.78 2.58
CA ALA A 512 4.31 23.85 3.18
C ALA A 512 5.73 24.45 3.23
N VAL A 513 6.31 24.54 4.41
CA VAL A 513 7.66 25.08 4.61
C VAL A 513 8.56 24.14 5.40
N THR A 514 9.86 24.22 5.15
CA THR A 514 10.87 23.53 5.95
C THR A 514 12.01 24.45 6.35
N ARG A 515 12.55 24.23 7.55
CA ARG A 515 13.84 24.80 7.96
C ARG A 515 14.98 24.16 7.16
N ARG A 516 15.97 24.94 6.71
CA ARG A 516 17.21 24.38 6.18
C ARG A 516 18.01 23.66 7.29
N ARG A 517 18.81 22.69 6.87
CA ARG A 517 19.90 22.13 7.70
C ARG A 517 20.94 23.19 7.97
#